data_3134e6021a2417b2ba93ee0e4fdfeaa7
#
_entry.id   3134e6021a2417b2ba93ee0e4fdfeaa7
#
_cell.length_a   1.000
_cell.length_b   1.000
_cell.length_c   1.000
_cell.angle_alpha   90.00
_cell.angle_beta   90.00
_cell.angle_gamma   90.00
#
_symmetry.space_group_name_H-M   'P 1'
#
loop_
_entity.id
_entity.type
_entity.pdbx_description
1 polymer ?
#
loop_
_entity_poly.entity_id
_entity_poly.type
_entity_poly.pdbx_seq_one_letter_code
_entity_poly.pdbx_strand_id
1 'polypeptide(L)'
;APPQNYLWLQELRKVQELHWSLKDNGLDMFRLDGFVTYTVREPEGRLVSYDLYPPVIEESFEADGTVALIINDGMHRVYLARQEWVVPQVVYVRGVPKAFPYYAYPRPQGWEGLDLLAENPDRHTYLKKCHRIRHNKTLYRDFQAVFKNVGGSRSELNR
;
A
#
# COMPACT_ATOMS: atom_id res chain seq x y z
N ALA A 1 8.40 6.06 2.22
CA ALA A 1 7.47 7.16 2.50
C ALA A 1 6.03 6.75 2.15
N PRO A 2 5.04 7.15 2.93
CA PRO A 2 3.65 6.92 2.59
C PRO A 2 3.23 7.77 1.37
N PRO A 3 2.42 7.21 0.44
CA PRO A 3 1.97 7.91 -0.76
C PRO A 3 0.71 8.76 -0.55
N GLN A 4 0.09 8.64 0.60
CA GLN A 4 -1.14 9.35 0.96
C GLN A 4 -1.07 9.89 2.39
N ASN A 5 -1.93 10.83 2.72
CA ASN A 5 -1.90 11.53 4.00
C ASN A 5 -2.89 10.97 5.05
N TYR A 6 -3.44 9.81 4.80
CA TYR A 6 -4.37 9.16 5.72
C TYR A 6 -4.23 7.64 5.70
N LEU A 7 -4.70 7.02 6.76
CA LEU A 7 -5.02 5.60 6.86
C LEU A 7 -6.49 5.45 7.23
N TRP A 8 -7.13 4.48 6.63
CA TRP A 8 -8.50 4.14 6.98
C TRP A 8 -8.49 3.09 8.10
N LEU A 9 -9.07 3.43 9.24
CA LEU A 9 -9.05 2.56 10.44
C LEU A 9 -9.71 1.20 10.19
N GLN A 10 -10.76 1.16 9.38
CA GLN A 10 -11.41 -0.10 9.04
C GLN A 10 -10.47 -1.05 8.27
N GLU A 11 -9.72 -0.53 7.32
CA GLU A 11 -8.72 -1.33 6.60
C GLU A 11 -7.55 -1.73 7.51
N LEU A 12 -7.14 -0.85 8.40
CA LEU A 12 -6.11 -1.19 9.38
C LEU A 12 -6.56 -2.33 10.31
N ARG A 13 -7.82 -2.33 10.75
CA ARG A 13 -8.38 -3.43 11.55
C ARG A 13 -8.39 -4.74 10.78
N LYS A 14 -8.82 -4.75 9.51
CA LYS A 14 -8.76 -5.94 8.66
C LYS A 14 -7.35 -6.51 8.54
N VAL A 15 -6.35 -5.63 8.39
CA VAL A 15 -4.95 -6.04 8.34
C VAL A 15 -4.49 -6.62 9.67
N GLN A 16 -4.90 -6.05 10.80
CA GLN A 16 -4.62 -6.57 12.13
C GLN A 16 -5.25 -7.96 12.34
N GLU A 17 -6.51 -8.13 11.99
CA GLU A 17 -7.22 -9.42 12.07
C GLU A 17 -6.54 -10.49 11.20
N LEU A 18 -6.15 -10.12 9.99
CA LEU A 18 -5.40 -11.02 9.10
C LEU A 18 -4.04 -11.38 9.70
N HIS A 19 -3.32 -10.43 10.28
CA HIS A 19 -2.03 -10.67 10.94
C HIS A 19 -2.17 -11.70 12.08
N TRP A 20 -3.17 -11.53 12.95
CA TRP A 20 -3.44 -12.49 14.03
C TRP A 20 -3.81 -13.87 13.50
N SER A 21 -4.68 -13.95 12.50
CA SER A 21 -5.09 -15.21 11.89
C SER A 21 -3.92 -15.96 11.26
N LEU A 22 -3.03 -15.27 10.54
CA LEU A 22 -1.81 -15.86 9.97
C LEU A 22 -0.87 -16.36 11.07
N LYS A 23 -0.69 -15.58 12.12
CA LYS A 23 0.15 -15.94 13.26
C LYS A 23 -0.36 -17.19 13.98
N ASP A 24 -1.66 -17.31 14.17
CA ASP A 24 -2.29 -18.51 14.74
C ASP A 24 -2.07 -19.76 13.86
N ASN A 25 -1.82 -19.58 12.57
CA ASN A 25 -1.48 -20.64 11.62
C ASN A 25 0.03 -20.79 11.39
N GLY A 26 0.87 -20.19 12.22
CA GLY A 26 2.32 -20.31 12.14
C GLY A 26 2.97 -19.49 11.03
N LEU A 27 2.27 -18.48 10.49
CA LEU A 27 2.75 -17.60 9.43
C LEU A 27 2.99 -16.19 9.97
N ASP A 28 4.07 -15.57 9.53
CA ASP A 28 4.37 -14.18 9.83
C ASP A 28 4.10 -13.30 8.60
N MET A 29 3.09 -12.44 8.69
CA MET A 29 2.72 -11.49 7.63
C MET A 29 3.89 -10.61 7.18
N PHE A 30 4.81 -10.31 8.08
CA PHE A 30 5.94 -9.42 7.81
C PHE A 30 7.18 -10.14 7.26
N ARG A 31 7.14 -11.47 7.17
CA ARG A 31 8.27 -12.30 6.73
C ARG A 31 7.87 -13.31 5.66
N LEU A 32 7.06 -12.90 4.71
CA LEU A 32 6.62 -13.77 3.63
C LEU A 32 7.72 -13.92 2.58
N ASP A 33 8.12 -15.16 2.31
CA ASP A 33 9.01 -15.54 1.22
C ASP A 33 8.22 -15.89 -0.05
N GLY A 34 7.44 -14.96 -0.55
CA GLY A 34 6.54 -15.20 -1.66
C GLY A 34 5.15 -14.71 -1.32
N PHE A 35 4.12 -15.52 -1.53
CA PHE A 35 2.75 -15.13 -1.24
C PHE A 35 2.00 -16.21 -0.45
N VAL A 36 0.93 -15.79 0.21
CA VAL A 36 0.00 -16.67 0.91
C VAL A 36 -1.39 -16.43 0.36
N THR A 37 -2.10 -17.50 0.01
CA THR A 37 -3.52 -17.43 -0.33
C THR A 37 -4.35 -17.64 0.93
N TYR A 38 -5.24 -16.73 1.23
CA TYR A 38 -6.19 -16.85 2.33
C TYR A 38 -7.62 -16.67 1.85
N THR A 39 -8.56 -17.27 2.56
CA THR A 39 -9.99 -17.25 2.20
C THR A 39 -10.77 -16.54 3.29
N VAL A 40 -11.60 -15.61 2.88
CA VAL A 40 -12.51 -14.86 3.76
C VAL A 40 -13.94 -15.26 3.44
N ARG A 41 -14.74 -15.42 4.48
CA ARG A 41 -16.19 -15.52 4.33
C ARG A 41 -16.80 -14.13 4.40
N GLU A 42 -17.40 -13.71 3.32
CA GLU A 42 -18.14 -12.45 3.28
C GLU A 42 -19.46 -12.54 4.08
N PRO A 43 -20.06 -11.39 4.45
CA PRO A 43 -21.31 -11.36 5.21
C PRO A 43 -22.44 -12.18 4.59
N GLU A 44 -22.48 -12.24 3.26
CA GLU A 44 -23.46 -13.03 2.48
C GLU A 44 -23.17 -14.54 2.48
N GLY A 45 -22.10 -14.97 3.14
CA GLY A 45 -21.67 -16.36 3.23
C GLY A 45 -20.79 -16.83 2.07
N ARG A 46 -20.51 -15.98 1.08
CA ARG A 46 -19.62 -16.29 -0.04
C ARG A 46 -18.16 -16.39 0.44
N LEU A 47 -17.45 -17.39 -0.05
CA LEU A 47 -16.02 -17.53 0.19
C LEU A 47 -15.24 -16.86 -0.93
N VAL A 48 -14.34 -15.96 -0.57
CA VAL A 48 -13.47 -15.25 -1.50
C VAL A 48 -12.02 -15.45 -1.10
N SER A 49 -11.19 -15.86 -2.05
CA SER A 49 -9.77 -16.09 -1.83
C SER A 49 -8.95 -14.90 -2.35
N TYR A 50 -7.96 -14.53 -1.56
CA TYR A 50 -7.01 -13.45 -1.85
C TYR A 50 -5.58 -13.97 -1.73
N ASP A 51 -4.71 -13.44 -2.56
CA ASP A 51 -3.27 -13.66 -2.44
C ASP A 51 -2.64 -12.47 -1.72
N LEU A 52 -1.92 -12.75 -0.64
CA LEU A 52 -1.19 -11.78 0.13
C LEU A 52 0.29 -11.84 -0.26
N TYR A 53 0.78 -10.77 -0.86
CA TYR A 53 2.19 -10.57 -1.18
C TYR A 53 2.84 -9.64 -0.16
N PRO A 54 4.19 -9.62 -0.05
CA PRO A 54 4.87 -8.58 0.70
C PRO A 54 4.50 -7.18 0.20
N PRO A 55 4.55 -6.14 1.04
CA PRO A 55 4.37 -4.76 0.58
C PRO A 55 5.33 -4.43 -0.56
N VAL A 56 4.90 -3.57 -1.48
CA VAL A 56 5.70 -3.15 -2.62
C VAL A 56 6.23 -1.73 -2.37
N ILE A 57 7.54 -1.60 -2.39
CA ILE A 57 8.25 -0.32 -2.26
C ILE A 57 8.96 -0.03 -3.57
N GLU A 58 8.83 1.18 -4.08
CA GLU A 58 9.53 1.58 -5.29
C GLU A 58 10.38 2.83 -5.12
N GLU A 59 11.44 2.92 -5.90
CA GLU A 59 12.25 4.11 -6.04
C GLU A 59 11.52 5.17 -6.85
N SER A 60 11.50 6.39 -6.34
CA SER A 60 11.03 7.56 -7.07
C SER A 60 12.13 8.61 -7.09
N PHE A 61 12.54 9.02 -8.28
CA PHE A 61 13.50 10.11 -8.45
C PHE A 61 12.77 11.44 -8.42
N GLU A 62 13.14 12.26 -7.45
CA GLU A 62 12.55 13.57 -7.24
C GLU A 62 13.26 14.68 -8.04
N ALA A 63 12.56 15.78 -8.25
CA ALA A 63 13.09 16.89 -9.05
C ALA A 63 14.35 17.54 -8.45
N ASP A 64 14.52 17.47 -7.14
CA ASP A 64 15.69 17.96 -6.41
C ASP A 64 16.89 17.00 -6.48
N GLY A 65 16.76 15.88 -7.18
CA GLY A 65 17.79 14.86 -7.32
C GLY A 65 17.82 13.82 -6.21
N THR A 66 16.93 13.90 -5.24
CA THR A 66 16.80 12.88 -4.20
C THR A 66 16.08 11.64 -4.71
N VAL A 67 16.31 10.54 -4.03
CA VAL A 67 15.58 9.29 -4.26
C VAL A 67 14.69 9.00 -3.06
N ALA A 68 13.40 8.98 -3.29
CA ALA A 68 12.43 8.59 -2.27
C ALA A 68 12.03 7.13 -2.44
N LEU A 69 11.93 6.41 -1.34
CA LEU A 69 11.34 5.08 -1.29
C LEU A 69 9.86 5.24 -0.95
N ILE A 70 8.98 4.93 -1.89
CA ILE A 70 7.55 5.15 -1.73
C ILE A 70 6.82 3.81 -1.70
N ILE A 71 5.85 3.69 -0.83
CA ILE A 71 5.01 2.50 -0.72
C ILE A 71 4.02 2.51 -1.89
N ASN A 72 4.18 1.56 -2.80
CA ASN A 72 3.24 1.36 -3.91
C ASN A 72 2.01 0.57 -3.44
N ASP A 73 2.23 -0.48 -2.67
CA ASP A 73 1.17 -1.33 -2.10
C ASP A 73 1.47 -1.70 -0.66
N GLY A 74 0.41 -1.95 0.12
CA GLY A 74 0.52 -2.45 1.49
C GLY A 74 0.77 -1.36 2.54
N MET A 75 0.32 -0.14 2.34
CA MET A 75 0.53 0.97 3.29
C MET A 75 0.05 0.65 4.71
N HIS A 76 -1.13 0.03 4.86
CA HIS A 76 -1.65 -0.36 6.18
C HIS A 76 -0.79 -1.44 6.84
N ARG A 77 -0.23 -2.37 6.06
CA ARG A 77 0.69 -3.41 6.56
C ARG A 77 2.03 -2.81 7.01
N VAL A 78 2.57 -1.89 6.23
CA VAL A 78 3.81 -1.19 6.62
C VAL A 78 3.60 -0.34 7.86
N TYR A 79 2.45 0.31 7.98
CA TYR A 79 2.10 1.07 9.18
C TYR A 79 1.98 0.17 10.41
N LEU A 80 1.31 -0.99 10.29
CA LEU A 80 1.21 -1.96 11.37
C LEU A 80 2.59 -2.49 11.79
N ALA A 81 3.44 -2.85 10.82
CA ALA A 81 4.81 -3.28 11.10
C ALA A 81 5.59 -2.20 11.88
N ARG A 82 5.42 -0.93 11.51
CA ARG A 82 6.03 0.19 12.23
C ARG A 82 5.53 0.28 13.68
N GLN A 83 4.23 0.11 13.91
CA GLN A 83 3.67 0.12 15.27
C GLN A 83 4.20 -1.04 16.13
N GLU A 84 4.45 -2.17 15.51
CA GLU A 84 5.00 -3.35 16.20
C GLU A 84 6.53 -3.38 16.24
N TRP A 85 7.21 -2.34 15.77
CA TRP A 85 8.68 -2.25 15.70
C TRP A 85 9.32 -3.39 14.89
N VAL A 86 8.62 -3.86 13.87
CA VAL A 86 9.08 -4.91 12.97
C VAL A 86 9.50 -4.31 11.63
N VAL A 87 10.61 -4.79 11.08
CA VAL A 87 11.01 -4.46 9.71
C VAL A 87 10.40 -5.52 8.78
N PRO A 88 9.41 -5.16 7.95
CA PRO A 88 8.78 -6.14 7.06
C PRO A 88 9.68 -6.46 5.87
N GLN A 89 9.60 -7.69 5.38
CA GLN A 89 10.06 -8.02 4.04
C GLN A 89 9.18 -7.31 3.01
N VAL A 90 9.80 -6.85 1.93
CA VAL A 90 9.12 -6.07 0.89
C VAL A 90 9.58 -6.53 -0.49
N VAL A 91 8.73 -6.33 -1.48
CA VAL A 91 9.14 -6.32 -2.88
C VAL A 91 9.73 -4.95 -3.18
N TYR A 92 10.99 -4.92 -3.54
CA TYR A 92 11.70 -3.67 -3.79
C TYR A 92 11.89 -3.45 -5.30
N VAL A 93 11.23 -2.42 -5.84
CA VAL A 93 11.31 -2.04 -7.25
C VAL A 93 12.41 -1.00 -7.42
N ARG A 94 13.46 -1.36 -8.15
CA ARG A 94 14.65 -0.55 -8.38
C ARG A 94 14.77 -0.14 -9.85
N GLY A 95 15.59 0.89 -10.09
CA GLY A 95 15.95 1.31 -11.44
C GLY A 95 14.81 1.93 -12.21
N VAL A 96 13.86 2.53 -11.53
CA VAL A 96 12.77 3.27 -12.18
C VAL A 96 13.36 4.48 -12.90
N PRO A 97 13.07 4.69 -14.21
CA PRO A 97 13.59 5.84 -14.93
C PRO A 97 13.19 7.17 -14.32
N LYS A 98 14.10 8.13 -14.29
CA LYS A 98 13.84 9.50 -13.77
C LYS A 98 12.66 10.19 -14.45
N ALA A 99 12.38 9.86 -15.71
CA ALA A 99 11.24 10.40 -16.44
C ALA A 99 9.88 9.92 -15.91
N PHE A 100 9.88 8.87 -15.09
CA PHE A 100 8.68 8.26 -14.54
C PHE A 100 8.74 8.22 -13.00
N PRO A 101 8.70 9.37 -12.32
CA PRO A 101 8.62 9.39 -10.87
C PRO A 101 7.32 8.71 -10.40
N TYR A 102 7.21 8.43 -9.13
CA TYR A 102 5.96 7.88 -8.58
C TYR A 102 4.81 8.89 -8.75
N TYR A 103 3.58 8.42 -8.88
CA TYR A 103 2.42 9.29 -9.13
C TYR A 103 2.07 10.22 -7.96
N ALA A 104 2.56 9.93 -6.77
CA ALA A 104 2.38 10.75 -5.57
C ALA A 104 3.71 11.30 -5.07
N TYR A 105 3.67 12.47 -4.45
CA TYR A 105 4.84 13.01 -3.78
C TYR A 105 5.15 12.26 -2.49
N PRO A 106 6.43 12.06 -2.16
CA PRO A 106 6.79 11.65 -0.81
C PRO A 106 6.36 12.72 0.19
N ARG A 107 5.82 12.29 1.31
CA ARG A 107 5.36 13.23 2.32
C ARG A 107 6.55 13.79 3.11
N PRO A 108 6.69 15.12 3.22
CA PRO A 108 7.78 15.71 3.99
C PRO A 108 7.76 15.30 5.47
N GLN A 109 6.58 15.14 6.06
CA GLN A 109 6.41 14.70 7.44
C GLN A 109 6.48 13.17 7.59
N GLY A 110 6.64 12.44 6.48
CA GLY A 110 6.62 10.96 6.52
C GLY A 110 5.36 10.40 7.18
N TRP A 111 5.53 9.64 8.23
CA TRP A 111 4.43 9.02 8.97
C TRP A 111 3.76 9.95 10.00
N GLU A 112 4.41 11.01 10.42
CA GLU A 112 3.92 11.89 11.50
C GLU A 112 2.72 12.73 11.09
N GLY A 113 2.57 13.03 9.85
CA GLY A 113 1.43 13.82 9.36
C GLY A 113 0.26 12.99 8.83
N LEU A 114 0.11 11.74 9.25
CA LEU A 114 -0.99 10.89 8.80
C LEU A 114 -2.24 11.07 9.65
N ASP A 115 -3.37 11.24 8.97
CA ASP A 115 -4.68 11.21 9.60
C ASP A 115 -5.18 9.76 9.69
N LEU A 116 -5.69 9.37 10.86
CA LEU A 116 -6.37 8.08 11.04
C LEU A 116 -7.88 8.34 10.95
N LEU A 117 -8.50 7.88 9.88
CA LEU A 117 -9.90 8.17 9.59
C LEU A 117 -10.79 6.97 9.92
N ALA A 118 -11.86 7.23 10.69
CA ALA A 118 -12.85 6.21 11.02
C ALA A 118 -13.71 5.82 9.83
N GLU A 119 -14.00 6.78 8.96
CA GLU A 119 -14.82 6.60 7.76
C GLU A 119 -13.99 6.73 6.49
N ASN A 120 -14.54 6.25 5.38
CA ASN A 120 -13.92 6.39 4.07
C ASN A 120 -13.75 7.87 3.73
N PRO A 121 -12.52 8.34 3.51
CA PRO A 121 -12.26 9.75 3.29
C PRO A 121 -12.85 10.23 1.97
N ASP A 122 -13.18 11.51 1.92
CA ASP A 122 -13.41 12.18 0.65
C ASP A 122 -12.12 12.16 -0.18
N ARG A 123 -12.14 11.35 -1.22
CA ARG A 123 -11.00 11.14 -2.12
C ARG A 123 -10.53 12.44 -2.78
N HIS A 124 -11.43 13.35 -3.04
CA HIS A 124 -11.07 14.63 -3.63
C HIS A 124 -10.21 15.47 -2.69
N THR A 125 -10.45 15.41 -1.41
CA THR A 125 -9.71 16.19 -0.41
C THR A 125 -8.37 15.55 -0.09
N TYR A 126 -8.33 14.23 0.16
CA TYR A 126 -7.12 13.57 0.67
C TYR A 126 -6.17 13.10 -0.44
N LEU A 127 -6.67 12.45 -1.48
CA LEU A 127 -5.83 11.92 -2.56
C LEU A 127 -5.13 13.02 -3.34
N LYS A 128 -5.80 14.13 -3.60
CA LYS A 128 -5.23 15.25 -4.37
C LYS A 128 -4.02 15.90 -3.71
N LYS A 129 -3.93 15.88 -2.39
CA LYS A 129 -2.80 16.47 -1.66
C LYS A 129 -1.48 15.76 -1.92
N CYS A 130 -1.53 14.48 -2.27
CA CYS A 130 -0.35 13.66 -2.48
C CYS A 130 -0.04 13.42 -3.96
N HIS A 131 -0.99 13.65 -4.86
CA HIS A 131 -0.77 13.42 -6.28
C HIS A 131 0.09 14.51 -6.92
N ARG A 132 1.01 14.11 -7.79
CA ARG A 132 1.87 15.04 -8.54
C ARG A 132 1.09 15.85 -9.55
N ILE A 133 0.24 15.15 -10.31
CA ILE A 133 -0.61 15.73 -11.32
C ILE A 133 -1.98 15.08 -11.23
N ARG A 134 -3.01 15.86 -11.54
CA ARG A 134 -4.41 15.45 -11.42
C ARG A 134 -4.81 14.21 -12.27
N HIS A 135 -4.04 13.90 -13.30
CA HIS A 135 -4.36 12.84 -14.29
C HIS A 135 -3.19 11.89 -14.56
N ASN A 136 -2.37 11.61 -13.58
CA ASN A 136 -1.12 10.85 -13.74
C ASN A 136 -1.30 9.34 -13.76
N LYS A 137 -2.23 8.83 -14.56
CA LYS A 137 -2.39 7.39 -14.75
C LYS A 137 -1.13 6.72 -15.28
N THR A 138 -0.39 7.43 -16.14
CA THR A 138 0.84 6.92 -16.77
C THR A 138 2.00 6.75 -15.80
N LEU A 139 2.00 7.45 -14.66
CA LEU A 139 3.02 7.30 -13.63
C LEU A 139 2.70 6.20 -12.62
N TYR A 140 1.47 5.71 -12.62
CA TYR A 140 1.09 4.64 -11.73
C TYR A 140 1.48 3.29 -12.32
N ARG A 141 2.31 2.55 -11.59
CA ARG A 141 2.73 1.21 -12.00
C ARG A 141 1.73 0.19 -11.49
N ASP A 142 1.20 -0.56 -12.42
CA ASP A 142 0.32 -1.68 -12.14
C ASP A 142 1.12 -2.98 -12.08
N PHE A 143 1.13 -3.60 -10.91
CA PHE A 143 1.78 -4.88 -10.70
C PHE A 143 0.84 -6.08 -10.83
N GLN A 144 -0.45 -5.85 -11.14
CA GLN A 144 -1.43 -6.94 -11.28
C GLN A 144 -1.08 -7.92 -12.41
N ALA A 145 -0.32 -7.49 -13.41
CA ALA A 145 0.22 -8.38 -14.44
C ALA A 145 1.24 -9.40 -13.89
N VAL A 146 1.91 -9.05 -12.80
CA VAL A 146 2.94 -9.87 -12.14
C VAL A 146 2.40 -10.48 -10.85
N PHE A 147 1.69 -9.69 -10.08
CA PHE A 147 1.11 -10.09 -8.80
C PHE A 147 -0.40 -9.87 -8.83
N LYS A 148 -1.18 -10.94 -8.73
CA LYS A 148 -2.62 -10.84 -8.56
C LYS A 148 -2.93 -10.15 -7.22
N ASN A 149 -3.93 -9.30 -7.20
CA ASN A 149 -4.40 -8.61 -5.99
C ASN A 149 -3.39 -7.67 -5.31
N VAL A 150 -2.31 -7.29 -5.98
CA VAL A 150 -1.40 -6.26 -5.51
C VAL A 150 -1.87 -4.89 -5.97
N GLY A 151 -1.90 -3.97 -5.02
CA GLY A 151 -2.43 -2.63 -5.23
C GLY A 151 -3.95 -2.62 -5.30
N GLY A 152 -4.55 -1.65 -4.69
CA GLY A 152 -6.00 -1.51 -4.62
C GLY A 152 -6.69 -1.43 -5.99
N SER A 153 -8.00 -1.33 -5.97
CA SER A 153 -8.82 -1.20 -7.17
C SER A 153 -8.37 -0.04 -8.04
N ARG A 154 -7.89 -0.36 -9.24
CA ARG A 154 -7.42 0.61 -10.24
C ARG A 154 -8.56 1.34 -10.95
N SER A 155 -9.76 0.82 -10.82
CA SER A 155 -10.96 1.45 -11.38
C SER A 155 -11.12 2.91 -10.96
N GLU A 156 -10.54 3.29 -9.85
CA GLU A 156 -10.60 4.63 -9.28
C GLU A 156 -9.67 5.64 -9.95
N LEU A 157 -8.59 5.17 -10.55
CA LEU A 157 -7.72 5.98 -11.38
C LEU A 157 -8.31 6.20 -12.77
N ASN A 158 -9.34 5.44 -13.12
CA ASN A 158 -10.02 5.49 -14.41
C ASN A 158 -11.29 6.36 -14.42
N ARG A 159 -11.64 6.96 -13.31
CA ARG A 159 -12.80 7.87 -13.18
C ARG A 159 -12.40 9.34 -13.18
#